data_a3b4a116c4b40ca051774f204db78afa
#
_entry.id   a3b4a116c4b40ca051774f204db78afa
#
_cell.length_a   1.000
_cell.length_b   1.000
_cell.length_c   1.000
_cell.angle_alpha   90.00
_cell.angle_beta   90.00
_cell.angle_gamma   90.00
#
_symmetry.space_group_name_H-M   'P 1'
#
loop_
_entity.id
_entity.type
_entity.pdbx_description
1 polymer ?
#
loop_
_entity_poly.entity_id
_entity_poly.type
_entity_poly.pdbx_seq_one_letter_code
_entity_poly.pdbx_strand_id
1 'polypeptide(L)'
;MAGFPLFHRNPDVSDELYDDHILDHFESPYHKGHLDCPTCSHSDRNPICGDQVTLELLVSDHHVVTEAYFHGKGCAISQAAASILCETIEGKSLAELRDFQAQQMLELLKVRLTASRQKCALLSFKVLKTMLYSLDQPALPCSDVEPTPAPTLAE
;
A
#
# COMPACT_ATOMS: atom_id res chain seq x y z
N MET A 1 -30.84 27.84 -14.30
CA MET A 1 -30.77 27.34 -14.23
C MET A 1 -30.19 26.58 -14.27
N ALA A 2 -29.82 26.43 -14.27
CA ALA A 2 -29.51 25.75 -14.40
C ALA A 2 -29.00 24.79 -14.11
N GLY A 3 -29.10 24.47 -13.86
CA GLY A 3 -28.94 23.39 -13.52
C GLY A 3 -27.99 22.52 -14.04
N PHE A 4 -27.15 22.28 -13.65
CA PHE A 4 -26.43 21.42 -13.97
C PHE A 4 -26.40 20.33 -13.44
N PRO A 5 -26.90 19.75 -13.55
CA PRO A 5 -26.96 18.56 -13.14
C PRO A 5 -26.14 17.67 -13.56
N LEU A 6 -25.96 17.74 -14.07
CA LEU A 6 -25.58 17.15 -14.86
C LEU A 6 -24.59 16.35 -14.81
N PHE A 7 -23.97 16.47 -13.96
CA PHE A 7 -23.06 15.54 -13.76
C PHE A 7 -23.63 14.54 -12.93
N HIS A 8 -24.52 13.90 -13.32
CA HIS A 8 -24.72 12.61 -12.93
C HIS A 8 -23.46 11.88 -13.18
N ARG A 9 -22.60 12.03 -12.27
CA ARG A 9 -21.56 11.10 -12.21
C ARG A 9 -22.18 9.79 -11.89
N ASN A 10 -22.28 9.04 -12.88
CA ASN A 10 -22.58 7.66 -12.77
C ASN A 10 -21.55 7.09 -11.80
N PRO A 11 -21.92 6.50 -10.68
CA PRO A 11 -20.96 5.95 -9.73
C PRO A 11 -20.09 4.84 -10.32
N ASP A 12 -20.42 4.40 -11.52
CA ASP A 12 -19.66 3.38 -12.20
C ASP A 12 -18.65 3.96 -13.19
N VAL A 13 -18.52 5.27 -13.25
CA VAL A 13 -17.68 5.88 -14.26
C VAL A 13 -16.24 5.91 -13.80
N SER A 14 -15.39 5.49 -14.69
CA SER A 14 -13.96 5.44 -14.48
C SER A 14 -13.34 6.78 -14.07
N ASP A 15 -14.01 7.89 -14.29
CA ASP A 15 -13.50 9.21 -13.92
C ASP A 15 -13.27 9.34 -12.42
N GLU A 16 -14.05 8.63 -11.61
CA GLU A 16 -13.86 8.67 -10.16
C GLU A 16 -12.62 7.89 -9.73
N LEU A 17 -12.12 6.98 -10.56
CA LEU A 17 -10.93 6.20 -10.26
C LEU A 17 -9.67 7.03 -10.43
N TYR A 18 -9.74 8.13 -11.16
CA TYR A 18 -8.61 8.97 -11.47
C TYR A 18 -8.79 10.38 -10.93
N ASP A 19 -9.38 10.49 -9.74
CA ASP A 19 -9.42 11.74 -9.02
C ASP A 19 -8.02 12.31 -8.87
N ASP A 20 -7.88 13.62 -8.81
CA ASP A 20 -6.61 14.32 -8.68
C ASP A 20 -5.77 13.78 -7.54
N HIS A 21 -6.38 13.39 -6.43
CA HIS A 21 -5.69 12.81 -5.29
C HIS A 21 -4.98 11.49 -5.64
N ILE A 22 -5.65 10.63 -6.39
CA ILE A 22 -5.06 9.36 -6.86
C ILE A 22 -3.97 9.63 -7.89
N LEU A 23 -4.21 10.53 -8.83
CA LEU A 23 -3.23 10.87 -9.85
C LEU A 23 -1.97 11.49 -9.25
N ASP A 24 -2.12 12.37 -8.28
CA ASP A 24 -0.99 12.99 -7.61
C ASP A 24 -0.09 11.94 -6.94
N HIS A 25 -0.69 10.99 -6.24
CA HIS A 25 0.06 9.92 -5.59
C HIS A 25 0.64 8.92 -6.58
N PHE A 26 0.03 8.77 -7.73
CA PHE A 26 0.56 7.91 -8.79
C PHE A 26 1.72 8.56 -9.54
N GLU A 27 1.59 9.84 -9.87
CA GLU A 27 2.62 10.57 -10.62
C GLU A 27 3.79 11.01 -9.75
N SER A 28 3.50 11.37 -8.50
CA SER A 28 4.51 11.81 -7.53
C SER A 28 4.34 11.01 -6.24
N PRO A 29 4.71 9.74 -6.26
CA PRO A 29 4.49 8.87 -5.10
C PRO A 29 5.36 9.25 -3.92
N TYR A 30 4.77 9.14 -2.74
CA TYR A 30 5.46 9.34 -1.48
C TYR A 30 6.35 8.13 -1.20
N HIS A 31 7.65 8.36 -1.05
CA HIS A 31 8.62 7.31 -0.69
C HIS A 31 8.56 6.04 -1.54
N LYS A 32 8.48 6.17 -2.85
CA LYS A 32 8.63 5.02 -3.74
C LYS A 32 10.11 4.72 -3.90
N GLY A 33 10.53 3.55 -3.44
CA GLY A 33 11.94 3.15 -3.49
C GLY A 33 12.25 2.11 -2.43
N HIS A 34 13.50 2.12 -1.97
CA HIS A 34 14.02 1.14 -1.03
C HIS A 34 14.64 1.80 0.19
N LEU A 35 14.55 1.12 1.33
CA LEU A 35 15.32 1.43 2.52
C LEU A 35 16.58 0.55 2.52
N ASP A 36 17.71 1.10 2.99
CA ASP A 36 18.96 0.34 3.03
C ASP A 36 18.89 -0.84 4.00
N CYS A 37 18.25 -0.66 5.14
CA CYS A 37 18.09 -1.71 6.13
C CYS A 37 16.77 -1.57 6.86
N PRO A 38 15.67 -1.99 6.25
CA PRO A 38 14.37 -1.89 6.89
C PRO A 38 14.27 -2.82 8.11
N THR A 39 13.52 -2.39 9.11
CA THR A 39 13.21 -3.24 10.26
C THR A 39 12.38 -4.45 9.82
N CYS A 40 11.49 -4.24 8.86
CA CYS A 40 10.72 -5.31 8.27
C CYS A 40 10.35 -4.98 6.82
N SER A 41 10.17 -6.03 6.05
CA SER A 41 9.78 -5.94 4.65
C SER A 41 8.87 -7.11 4.31
N HIS A 42 7.87 -6.85 3.49
CA HIS A 42 6.99 -7.90 3.00
C HIS A 42 6.45 -7.53 1.63
N SER A 43 6.28 -8.54 0.80
CA SER A 43 5.75 -8.39 -0.54
C SER A 43 4.56 -9.31 -0.74
N ASP A 44 3.54 -8.82 -1.41
CA ASP A 44 2.43 -9.65 -1.83
C ASP A 44 1.97 -9.23 -3.23
N ARG A 45 1.17 -10.08 -3.83
CA ARG A 45 0.74 -9.91 -5.19
C ARG A 45 -0.73 -10.28 -5.31
N ASN A 46 -1.46 -9.51 -6.12
CA ASN A 46 -2.82 -9.86 -6.47
C ASN A 46 -2.78 -10.75 -7.72
N PRO A 47 -3.10 -12.05 -7.62
CA PRO A 47 -2.98 -12.96 -8.76
C PRO A 47 -3.99 -12.66 -9.87
N ILE A 48 -5.06 -11.93 -9.59
CA ILE A 48 -6.09 -11.63 -10.57
C ILE A 48 -5.64 -10.54 -11.53
N CYS A 49 -5.04 -9.46 -11.02
CA CYS A 49 -4.61 -8.32 -11.84
C CYS A 49 -3.10 -8.23 -11.99
N GLY A 50 -2.33 -9.07 -11.32
CA GLY A 50 -0.87 -9.07 -11.43
C GLY A 50 -0.18 -7.93 -10.69
N ASP A 51 -0.92 -7.12 -9.93
CA ASP A 51 -0.33 -6.07 -9.11
C ASP A 51 0.56 -6.69 -8.04
N GLN A 52 1.70 -6.06 -7.79
CA GLN A 52 2.64 -6.49 -6.76
C GLN A 52 3.10 -5.27 -5.97
N VAL A 53 3.07 -5.37 -4.66
CA VAL A 53 3.53 -4.32 -3.75
C VAL A 53 4.43 -4.90 -2.70
N THR A 54 5.57 -4.25 -2.50
CA THR A 54 6.47 -4.54 -1.38
C THR A 54 6.49 -3.30 -0.50
N LEU A 55 6.31 -3.48 0.80
CA LEU A 55 6.48 -2.42 1.78
C LEU A 55 7.73 -2.69 2.59
N GLU A 56 8.44 -1.62 2.92
CA GLU A 56 9.62 -1.65 3.76
C GLU A 56 9.41 -0.60 4.86
N LEU A 57 9.54 -1.01 6.11
CA LEU A 57 9.33 -0.13 7.26
C LEU A 57 10.58 -0.04 8.13
N LEU A 58 10.86 1.16 8.57
CA LEU A 58 11.82 1.39 9.63
C LEU A 58 11.03 1.72 10.89
N VAL A 59 11.23 0.92 11.94
CA VAL A 59 10.50 1.05 13.20
C VAL A 59 11.48 1.37 14.32
N SER A 60 11.15 2.38 15.11
CA SER A 60 11.99 2.79 16.24
C SER A 60 11.84 1.85 17.44
N ASP A 61 12.73 2.02 18.42
CA ASP A 61 12.68 1.27 19.69
C ASP A 61 11.39 1.52 20.46
N HIS A 62 10.70 2.61 20.17
CA HIS A 62 9.41 2.94 20.78
C HIS A 62 8.21 2.37 20.01
N HIS A 63 8.47 1.46 19.06
CA HIS A 63 7.45 0.83 18.23
C HIS A 63 6.65 1.83 17.39
N VAL A 64 7.32 2.85 16.88
CA VAL A 64 6.75 3.86 15.99
C VAL A 64 7.39 3.72 14.61
N VAL A 65 6.58 3.77 13.55
CA VAL A 65 7.09 3.75 12.19
C VAL A 65 7.75 5.10 11.90
N THR A 66 9.05 5.10 11.68
CA THR A 66 9.80 6.32 11.38
C THR A 66 9.87 6.57 9.87
N GLU A 67 9.98 5.53 9.08
CA GLU A 67 9.97 5.63 7.63
C GLU A 67 9.23 4.45 7.02
N ALA A 68 8.50 4.71 5.94
CA ALA A 68 7.79 3.70 5.19
C ALA A 68 8.06 3.93 3.70
N TYR A 69 8.54 2.90 3.03
CA TYR A 69 8.81 2.92 1.60
C TYR A 69 8.06 1.80 0.92
N PHE A 70 7.77 1.98 -0.35
CA PHE A 70 7.19 0.92 -1.15
C PHE A 70 7.82 0.87 -2.53
N HIS A 71 7.75 -0.29 -3.12
CA HIS A 71 8.08 -0.48 -4.53
C HIS A 71 7.22 -1.62 -5.07
N GLY A 72 7.21 -1.77 -6.36
CA GLY A 72 6.42 -2.78 -7.02
C GLY A 72 5.86 -2.27 -8.33
N LYS A 73 4.91 -2.99 -8.86
CA LYS A 73 4.27 -2.67 -10.13
C LYS A 73 2.79 -3.01 -10.07
N GLY A 74 2.01 -2.31 -10.85
CA GLY A 74 0.58 -2.52 -10.90
C GLY A 74 -0.16 -1.31 -11.45
N CYS A 75 -1.46 -1.33 -11.30
CA CYS A 75 -2.31 -0.25 -11.80
C CYS A 75 -2.14 1.04 -10.96
N ALA A 76 -2.67 2.13 -11.49
CA ALA A 76 -2.59 3.44 -10.82
C ALA A 76 -3.19 3.39 -9.41
N ILE A 77 -4.27 2.63 -9.21
CA ILE A 77 -4.93 2.51 -7.91
C ILE A 77 -4.02 1.82 -6.88
N SER A 78 -3.38 0.70 -7.25
CA SER A 78 -2.50 0.00 -6.31
C SER A 78 -1.26 0.82 -5.96
N GLN A 79 -0.70 1.53 -6.93
CA GLN A 79 0.46 2.40 -6.72
C GLN A 79 0.11 3.61 -5.84
N ALA A 80 -0.99 4.29 -6.16
CA ALA A 80 -1.45 5.43 -5.38
C ALA A 80 -1.81 5.00 -3.95
N ALA A 81 -2.47 3.86 -3.79
CA ALA A 81 -2.83 3.34 -2.48
C ALA A 81 -1.60 3.06 -1.62
N ALA A 82 -0.55 2.47 -2.19
CA ALA A 82 0.69 2.22 -1.46
C ALA A 82 1.36 3.53 -1.04
N SER A 83 1.38 4.53 -1.91
CA SER A 83 1.90 5.86 -1.62
C SER A 83 1.14 6.53 -0.46
N ILE A 84 -0.18 6.54 -0.53
CA ILE A 84 -1.05 7.12 0.50
C ILE A 84 -0.85 6.39 1.83
N LEU A 85 -0.74 5.07 1.78
CA LEU A 85 -0.51 4.27 2.98
C LEU A 85 0.82 4.64 3.64
N CYS A 86 1.91 4.70 2.89
CA CYS A 86 3.21 5.07 3.42
C CYS A 86 3.18 6.44 4.12
N GLU A 87 2.55 7.44 3.47
CA GLU A 87 2.41 8.76 4.05
C GLU A 87 1.59 8.74 5.34
N THR A 88 0.55 7.91 5.38
CA THR A 88 -0.38 7.83 6.50
C THR A 88 0.23 7.14 7.72
N ILE A 89 1.03 6.09 7.51
CA ILE A 89 1.53 5.27 8.61
C ILE A 89 2.80 5.81 9.26
N GLU A 90 3.54 6.67 8.60
CA GLU A 90 4.72 7.28 9.22
C GLU A 90 4.30 8.11 10.43
N GLY A 91 5.02 7.95 11.51
CA GLY A 91 4.73 8.61 12.78
C GLY A 91 3.69 7.89 13.66
N LYS A 92 3.10 6.82 13.17
CA LYS A 92 2.13 6.05 13.94
C LYS A 92 2.79 4.88 14.65
N SER A 93 2.24 4.54 15.83
CA SER A 93 2.70 3.38 16.57
C SER A 93 2.18 2.08 15.94
N LEU A 94 2.88 0.98 16.19
CA LEU A 94 2.43 -0.33 15.73
C LEU A 94 1.05 -0.69 16.31
N ALA A 95 0.76 -0.25 17.55
CA ALA A 95 -0.55 -0.47 18.17
C ALA A 95 -1.66 0.23 17.38
N GLU A 96 -1.46 1.50 17.00
CA GLU A 96 -2.42 2.23 16.17
C GLU A 96 -2.63 1.55 14.82
N LEU A 97 -1.57 1.03 14.23
CA LEU A 97 -1.65 0.35 12.94
C LEU A 97 -2.36 -1.00 13.03
N ARG A 98 -2.30 -1.68 14.17
CA ARG A 98 -3.05 -2.92 14.39
C ARG A 98 -4.56 -2.65 14.39
N ASP A 99 -4.97 -1.50 14.92
CA ASP A 99 -6.38 -1.09 14.95
C ASP A 99 -6.86 -0.48 13.62
N PHE A 100 -5.93 -0.18 12.72
CA PHE A 100 -6.24 0.40 11.42
C PHE A 100 -7.00 -0.60 10.55
N GLN A 101 -8.17 -0.19 10.06
CA GLN A 101 -9.10 -1.07 9.36
C GLN A 101 -9.10 -0.83 7.85
N ALA A 102 -9.50 -1.87 7.11
CA ALA A 102 -9.60 -1.79 5.65
C ALA A 102 -10.53 -0.66 5.20
N GLN A 103 -11.62 -0.42 5.92
CA GLN A 103 -12.53 0.65 5.60
C GLN A 103 -11.85 2.02 5.69
N GLN A 104 -11.00 2.21 6.70
CA GLN A 104 -10.23 3.44 6.86
C GLN A 104 -9.26 3.64 5.71
N MET A 105 -8.65 2.55 5.23
CA MET A 105 -7.76 2.61 4.06
C MET A 105 -8.53 3.06 2.81
N LEU A 106 -9.72 2.51 2.59
CA LEU A 106 -10.56 2.89 1.45
C LEU A 106 -10.99 4.36 1.54
N GLU A 107 -11.28 4.84 2.74
CA GLU A 107 -11.65 6.24 2.96
C GLU A 107 -10.50 7.21 2.63
N LEU A 108 -9.25 6.81 2.87
CA LEU A 108 -8.09 7.62 2.54
C LEU A 108 -7.95 7.87 1.05
N LEU A 109 -8.46 6.97 0.22
CA LEU A 109 -8.38 7.11 -1.23
C LEU A 109 -9.36 8.15 -1.77
N LYS A 110 -10.39 8.47 -1.01
CA LYS A 110 -11.39 9.51 -1.34
C LYS A 110 -12.13 9.28 -2.66
N VAL A 111 -12.15 8.04 -3.14
CA VAL A 111 -12.87 7.67 -4.36
C VAL A 111 -13.69 6.42 -4.13
N ARG A 112 -14.72 6.26 -4.93
CA ARG A 112 -15.50 5.03 -4.92
C ARG A 112 -14.87 4.03 -5.85
N LEU A 113 -14.67 2.84 -5.38
CA LEU A 113 -14.02 1.79 -6.15
C LEU A 113 -14.98 0.61 -6.34
N THR A 114 -14.93 0.00 -7.50
CA THR A 114 -15.59 -1.28 -7.76
C THR A 114 -14.96 -2.36 -6.89
N ALA A 115 -15.65 -3.48 -6.69
CA ALA A 115 -15.14 -4.58 -5.86
C ALA A 115 -13.75 -5.06 -6.30
N SER A 116 -13.51 -5.15 -7.61
CA SER A 116 -12.20 -5.55 -8.12
C SER A 116 -11.12 -4.51 -7.86
N ARG A 117 -11.45 -3.21 -7.97
CA ARG A 117 -10.49 -2.13 -7.69
C ARG A 117 -10.20 -1.99 -6.20
N GLN A 118 -11.17 -2.31 -5.35
CA GLN A 118 -10.93 -2.36 -3.91
C GLN A 118 -9.85 -3.37 -3.55
N LYS A 119 -9.80 -4.49 -4.25
CA LYS A 119 -8.73 -5.49 -4.04
C LYS A 119 -7.37 -4.93 -4.40
N CYS A 120 -7.27 -4.16 -5.48
CA CYS A 120 -6.04 -3.47 -5.86
C CYS A 120 -5.64 -2.45 -4.79
N ALA A 121 -6.60 -1.67 -4.31
CA ALA A 121 -6.36 -0.64 -3.29
C ALA A 121 -5.96 -1.23 -1.94
N LEU A 122 -6.49 -2.39 -1.59
CA LEU A 122 -6.21 -3.04 -0.32
C LEU A 122 -4.98 -3.93 -0.32
N LEU A 123 -4.30 -4.07 -1.45
CA LEU A 123 -3.11 -4.91 -1.53
C LEU A 123 -2.01 -4.43 -0.57
N SER A 124 -1.69 -3.13 -0.59
CA SER A 124 -0.70 -2.56 0.32
C SER A 124 -1.13 -2.66 1.78
N PHE A 125 -2.41 -2.48 2.06
CA PHE A 125 -2.98 -2.66 3.40
C PHE A 125 -2.78 -4.10 3.89
N LYS A 126 -3.03 -5.07 3.04
CA LYS A 126 -2.82 -6.49 3.35
C LYS A 126 -1.35 -6.77 3.68
N VAL A 127 -0.44 -6.22 2.88
CA VAL A 127 1.00 -6.33 3.12
C VAL A 127 1.35 -5.76 4.49
N LEU A 128 0.83 -4.57 4.84
CA LEU A 128 1.06 -3.96 6.14
C LEU A 128 0.59 -4.86 7.28
N LYS A 129 -0.62 -5.40 7.18
CA LYS A 129 -1.17 -6.27 8.23
C LYS A 129 -0.33 -7.54 8.42
N THR A 130 0.14 -8.12 7.34
CA THR A 130 1.03 -9.28 7.39
C THR A 130 2.36 -8.93 8.08
N MET A 131 2.91 -7.76 7.79
CA MET A 131 4.13 -7.29 8.45
C MET A 131 3.94 -7.09 9.95
N LEU A 132 2.83 -6.47 10.34
CA LEU A 132 2.53 -6.25 11.76
C LEU A 132 2.41 -7.58 12.53
N TYR A 133 1.81 -8.57 11.90
CA TYR A 133 1.73 -9.91 12.47
C TYR A 133 3.13 -10.54 12.62
N SER A 134 3.99 -10.34 11.63
CA SER A 134 5.35 -10.88 11.66
C SER A 134 6.23 -10.18 12.70
N LEU A 135 5.98 -8.91 12.99
CA LEU A 135 6.73 -8.17 13.99
C LEU A 135 6.46 -8.64 15.44
N ASP A 136 5.37 -9.37 15.65
CA ASP A 136 5.11 -10.00 16.93
C ASP A 136 5.99 -11.24 17.15
N GLN A 137 6.68 -11.69 16.10
CA GLN A 137 7.66 -12.76 16.19
C GLN A 137 9.05 -12.15 16.43
N PRO A 138 9.99 -12.86 17.05
CA PRO A 138 11.32 -12.34 17.25
C PRO A 138 11.98 -12.02 15.91
N ALA A 139 12.38 -10.77 15.74
CA ALA A 139 12.96 -10.28 14.51
C ALA A 139 14.30 -10.93 14.21
N LEU A 140 14.47 -11.39 12.98
CA LEU A 140 15.79 -11.80 12.50
C LEU A 140 16.60 -10.53 12.18
N PRO A 141 17.88 -10.50 12.54
CA PRO A 141 18.69 -9.33 12.22
C PRO A 141 18.85 -9.17 10.70
N CYS A 142 19.03 -7.93 10.30
CA CYS A 142 19.11 -7.53 8.89
C CYS A 142 20.17 -8.31 8.08
N SER A 143 21.16 -8.84 8.76
CA SER A 143 22.29 -9.55 8.15
C SER A 143 21.95 -10.95 7.65
N ASP A 144 20.81 -11.49 8.05
CA ASP A 144 20.46 -12.88 7.73
C ASP A 144 19.43 -13.00 6.59
N VAL A 145 19.14 -11.90 5.90
CA VAL A 145 18.26 -11.97 4.75
C VAL A 145 19.11 -12.35 3.54
N GLU A 146 19.31 -13.63 3.40
CA GLU A 146 19.86 -14.11 2.13
C GLU A 146 18.83 -13.85 1.03
N PRO A 147 19.27 -13.36 -0.11
CA PRO A 147 18.35 -13.22 -1.23
C PRO A 147 17.84 -14.61 -1.60
N THR A 148 16.55 -14.78 -1.47
CA THR A 148 15.91 -16.02 -1.91
C THR A 148 16.31 -16.23 -3.37
N PRO A 149 16.97 -17.33 -3.71
CA PRO A 149 17.32 -17.57 -5.09
C PRO A 149 16.01 -17.65 -5.89
N ALA A 150 16.00 -16.97 -7.03
CA ALA A 150 14.87 -17.04 -7.93
C ALA A 150 14.59 -18.53 -8.22
N PRO A 151 13.31 -18.94 -8.25
CA PRO A 151 12.99 -20.31 -8.58
C PRO A 151 13.56 -20.62 -9.95
N THR A 152 14.49 -21.53 -9.95
CA THR A 152 15.02 -22.05 -11.21
C THR A 152 13.86 -22.74 -11.90
N LEU A 153 13.42 -22.20 -13.00
CA LEU A 153 12.47 -22.91 -13.83
C LEU A 153 13.23 -24.14 -14.32
N ALA A 154 12.97 -25.25 -13.68
CA ALA A 154 13.43 -26.52 -14.18
C ALA A 154 12.65 -26.80 -15.46
N GLU A 155 13.34 -26.95 -16.53
CA GLU A 155 12.75 -27.40 -17.79
C GLU A 155 12.16 -28.80 -17.63
#